data_8acc39bdcb16c76690946fcf4dfb6d8c
#
_entry.id   8acc39bdcb16c76690946fcf4dfb6d8c
#
_cell.length_a   1.000
_cell.length_b   1.000
_cell.length_c   1.000
_cell.angle_alpha   90.00
_cell.angle_beta   90.00
_cell.angle_gamma   90.00
#
_symmetry.space_group_name_H-M   'P 1'
#
loop_
_entity.id
_entity.type
_entity.pdbx_description
1 polymer ?
#
loop_
_entity_poly.entity_id
_entity_poly.type
_entity_poly.pdbx_seq_one_letter_code
_entity_poly.pdbx_strand_id
1 'polypeptide(L)'
;MPQDVSLKEMKTVEAFQSITDNTQILGYDGTANKYGLISVGKINQTQWCGCRWRKDSLTTVGEPCGSLPKIERMAELFGLGGYLVRNDHSRRKLSPSNHNEFADGGTALLDGSMGHYQWGSGVTIYYAFWEDETYLYEAVDTKPIPGQLNYKIPIFSRSCAGYATIDRTNNILVSYINNAAQYRGGNNDSTLDSLFNSQLGKPATNIAVPTAATYARKNGTLWFANERVAFAITGILKRIYFHNRSIQATYNATLTADGLHQGGTGDGCGQPTSWASDWKNYPYIPLSAGVERGDFVGTFSVNINDNGTTKAISGIPSFLGLKNDYKYLGCIEEDTLLQCNSDKSQSVYIDNNIDGHTFDVSTVNGKMFVGTTPPKAEAGWIGIKKLHLGNLCNFPLEVGTTATTGYGDSYYNPAATSGLRGASRLGAANHGVYAGSVYLNGGYAPSYALAYFGVALCEFMEAFSTEASLAS
;
A
#
# COMPACT_ATOMS: atom_id res chain seq x y z
N MET A 1 -30.82 -40.97 -16.45
CA MET A 1 -31.24 -39.58 -16.37
C MET A 1 -30.41 -38.94 -15.27
N PRO A 2 -29.72 -37.84 -15.52
CA PRO A 2 -29.04 -37.14 -14.42
C PRO A 2 -30.09 -36.62 -13.44
N GLN A 3 -29.88 -36.79 -12.16
CA GLN A 3 -30.74 -36.22 -11.12
C GLN A 3 -30.74 -34.72 -11.23
N ASP A 4 -31.90 -34.11 -11.35
CA ASP A 4 -32.09 -32.66 -11.27
C ASP A 4 -31.73 -32.21 -9.84
N VAL A 5 -30.53 -31.63 -9.68
CA VAL A 5 -30.13 -30.97 -8.44
C VAL A 5 -30.78 -29.59 -8.40
N SER A 6 -31.63 -29.37 -7.40
CA SER A 6 -32.34 -28.08 -7.28
C SER A 6 -31.36 -26.93 -6.95
N LEU A 7 -31.64 -25.74 -7.46
CA LEU A 7 -30.85 -24.51 -7.16
C LEU A 7 -30.71 -24.22 -5.64
N LYS A 8 -31.53 -24.86 -4.81
CA LYS A 8 -31.49 -24.73 -3.35
C LYS A 8 -30.38 -25.57 -2.73
N GLU A 9 -30.02 -26.70 -3.37
CA GLU A 9 -28.95 -27.61 -2.92
C GLU A 9 -27.56 -27.07 -3.33
N MET A 10 -27.48 -26.20 -4.36
CA MET A 10 -26.26 -25.56 -4.79
C MET A 10 -25.76 -24.46 -3.85
N LYS A 11 -26.47 -24.08 -2.81
CA LYS A 11 -26.14 -23.03 -1.86
C LYS A 11 -25.36 -23.46 -0.62
N THR A 12 -25.14 -24.75 -0.43
CA THR A 12 -24.37 -25.27 0.71
C THR A 12 -22.92 -25.50 0.31
N VAL A 13 -22.00 -24.80 0.93
CA VAL A 13 -20.55 -24.80 0.67
C VAL A 13 -19.95 -26.22 0.76
N GLU A 14 -20.52 -27.12 1.55
CA GLU A 14 -20.06 -28.49 1.72
C GLU A 14 -20.21 -29.36 0.45
N ALA A 15 -21.11 -29.01 -0.46
CA ALA A 15 -21.29 -29.73 -1.73
C ALA A 15 -20.16 -29.47 -2.75
N PHE A 16 -19.34 -28.48 -2.54
CA PHE A 16 -18.29 -28.03 -3.50
C PHE A 16 -16.88 -28.50 -3.19
N GLN A 17 -16.63 -29.13 -2.05
CA GLN A 17 -15.28 -29.59 -1.67
C GLN A 17 -14.66 -30.67 -2.58
N SER A 18 -15.44 -31.28 -3.46
CA SER A 18 -14.97 -32.31 -4.40
C SER A 18 -15.05 -31.92 -5.88
N ILE A 19 -15.32 -30.65 -6.20
CA ILE A 19 -15.45 -30.18 -7.58
C ILE A 19 -14.06 -30.02 -8.20
N THR A 20 -13.80 -30.74 -9.28
CA THR A 20 -12.57 -30.63 -10.09
C THR A 20 -12.78 -29.67 -11.26
N ASP A 21 -11.69 -29.21 -11.89
CA ASP A 21 -11.73 -28.33 -13.06
C ASP A 21 -12.54 -28.89 -14.26
N ASN A 22 -12.75 -30.20 -14.28
CA ASN A 22 -13.56 -30.89 -15.32
C ASN A 22 -15.03 -31.04 -14.92
N THR A 23 -15.42 -30.63 -13.71
CA THR A 23 -16.82 -30.67 -13.30
C THR A 23 -17.62 -29.65 -14.10
N GLN A 24 -18.76 -30.07 -14.63
CA GLN A 24 -19.69 -29.19 -15.31
C GLN A 24 -20.84 -28.81 -14.41
N ILE A 25 -21.15 -27.53 -14.34
CA ILE A 25 -22.31 -26.99 -13.62
C ILE A 25 -23.28 -26.35 -14.60
N LEU A 26 -24.56 -26.35 -14.23
CA LEU A 26 -25.59 -25.69 -15.01
C LEU A 26 -25.45 -24.15 -14.83
N GLY A 27 -25.09 -23.45 -15.91
CA GLY A 27 -25.03 -22.00 -15.95
C GLY A 27 -26.19 -21.44 -16.78
N TYR A 28 -26.67 -20.26 -16.42
CA TYR A 28 -27.65 -19.50 -17.16
C TYR A 28 -26.99 -18.38 -17.96
N ASP A 29 -27.14 -18.44 -19.30
CA ASP A 29 -26.76 -17.33 -20.18
C ASP A 29 -27.96 -16.40 -20.36
N GLY A 30 -27.92 -15.26 -19.67
CA GLY A 30 -28.96 -14.25 -19.70
C GLY A 30 -29.14 -13.59 -21.07
N THR A 31 -28.09 -13.59 -21.91
CA THR A 31 -28.14 -13.01 -23.27
C THR A 31 -28.85 -13.96 -24.24
N ALA A 32 -28.54 -15.26 -24.12
CA ALA A 32 -29.15 -16.29 -24.95
C ALA A 32 -30.45 -16.85 -24.37
N ASN A 33 -30.83 -16.44 -23.14
CA ASN A 33 -31.98 -16.94 -22.38
C ASN A 33 -32.02 -18.48 -22.31
N LYS A 34 -30.86 -19.11 -22.09
CA LYS A 34 -30.69 -20.56 -22.09
C LYS A 34 -29.83 -21.02 -20.93
N TYR A 35 -30.13 -22.23 -20.43
CA TYR A 35 -29.24 -22.94 -19.52
C TYR A 35 -28.26 -23.79 -20.32
N GLY A 36 -27.01 -23.82 -19.89
CA GLY A 36 -25.96 -24.63 -20.49
C GLY A 36 -25.00 -25.17 -19.44
N LEU A 37 -24.32 -26.28 -19.76
CA LEU A 37 -23.27 -26.81 -18.92
C LEU A 37 -21.97 -26.04 -19.12
N ILE A 38 -21.44 -25.50 -18.03
CA ILE A 38 -20.18 -24.77 -18.02
C ILE A 38 -19.19 -25.55 -17.17
N SER A 39 -17.98 -25.81 -17.68
CA SER A 39 -16.95 -26.44 -16.85
C SER A 39 -16.50 -25.49 -15.77
N VAL A 40 -16.32 -25.99 -14.53
CA VAL A 40 -15.82 -25.20 -13.40
C VAL A 40 -14.45 -24.62 -13.70
N GLY A 41 -13.59 -25.33 -14.41
CA GLY A 41 -12.31 -24.84 -14.89
C GLY A 41 -12.45 -23.61 -15.79
N LYS A 42 -13.47 -23.56 -16.67
CA LYS A 42 -13.75 -22.37 -17.49
C LYS A 42 -14.24 -21.18 -16.66
N ILE A 43 -15.09 -21.43 -15.65
CA ILE A 43 -15.59 -20.38 -14.74
C ILE A 43 -14.44 -19.78 -13.94
N ASN A 44 -13.52 -20.61 -13.44
CA ASN A 44 -12.39 -20.16 -12.63
C ASN A 44 -11.26 -19.53 -13.45
N GLN A 45 -11.12 -19.86 -14.74
CA GLN A 45 -10.00 -19.41 -15.56
C GLN A 45 -10.20 -18.05 -16.26
N THR A 46 -11.44 -17.58 -16.38
CA THR A 46 -11.77 -16.46 -17.27
C THR A 46 -12.14 -15.16 -16.59
N GLN A 47 -12.27 -15.15 -15.26
CA GLN A 47 -12.70 -13.94 -14.56
C GLN A 47 -11.59 -13.39 -13.69
N TRP A 48 -11.23 -12.12 -13.95
CA TRP A 48 -10.49 -11.25 -13.05
C TRP A 48 -11.26 -11.03 -11.73
N CYS A 49 -10.65 -10.48 -10.71
CA CYS A 49 -11.33 -10.03 -9.51
C CYS A 49 -11.18 -8.50 -9.34
N GLY A 50 -12.23 -7.85 -8.87
CA GLY A 50 -12.23 -6.41 -8.77
C GLY A 50 -13.35 -5.85 -7.93
N CYS A 51 -13.41 -4.54 -7.93
CA CYS A 51 -14.48 -3.76 -7.33
C CYS A 51 -14.92 -2.65 -8.28
N ARG A 52 -16.19 -2.28 -8.22
CA ARG A 52 -16.76 -1.18 -8.99
C ARG A 52 -17.49 -0.17 -8.13
N TRP A 53 -17.49 1.06 -8.55
CA TRP A 53 -18.14 2.17 -7.85
C TRP A 53 -18.99 2.95 -8.82
N ARG A 54 -20.21 3.30 -8.40
CA ARG A 54 -21.08 4.16 -9.19
C ARG A 54 -20.44 5.54 -9.41
N LYS A 55 -20.49 6.04 -10.64
CA LYS A 55 -19.93 7.35 -11.03
C LYS A 55 -20.75 8.52 -10.53
N ASP A 56 -22.05 8.33 -10.36
CA ASP A 56 -23.01 9.32 -9.85
C ASP A 56 -23.09 9.37 -8.32
N SER A 57 -22.39 8.50 -7.62
CA SER A 57 -22.38 8.39 -6.16
C SER A 57 -20.99 8.64 -5.59
N LEU A 58 -20.95 9.34 -4.46
CA LEU A 58 -19.73 9.57 -3.69
C LEU A 58 -19.54 8.55 -2.55
N THR A 59 -20.30 7.44 -2.53
CA THR A 59 -20.10 6.38 -1.54
C THR A 59 -18.68 5.82 -1.62
N THR A 60 -18.09 5.59 -0.45
CA THR A 60 -16.78 4.93 -0.36
C THR A 60 -16.90 3.43 -0.59
N VAL A 61 -18.04 2.84 -0.25
CA VAL A 61 -18.32 1.40 -0.41
C VAL A 61 -18.59 1.09 -1.87
N GLY A 62 -17.86 0.12 -2.39
CA GLY A 62 -18.01 -0.40 -3.75
C GLY A 62 -18.74 -1.73 -3.79
N GLU A 63 -19.00 -2.20 -4.99
CA GLU A 63 -19.59 -3.49 -5.27
C GLU A 63 -18.48 -4.43 -5.78
N PRO A 64 -18.26 -5.60 -5.13
CA PRO A 64 -17.33 -6.59 -5.66
C PRO A 64 -17.81 -7.08 -7.03
N CYS A 65 -16.87 -7.33 -7.93
CA CYS A 65 -17.20 -7.77 -9.29
C CYS A 65 -16.13 -8.73 -9.83
N GLY A 66 -16.46 -9.44 -10.91
CA GLY A 66 -15.65 -10.53 -11.40
C GLY A 66 -15.77 -11.78 -10.51
N SER A 67 -14.67 -12.41 -10.19
CA SER A 67 -14.65 -13.64 -9.37
C SER A 67 -14.55 -13.31 -7.88
N LEU A 68 -15.64 -13.47 -7.12
CA LEU A 68 -15.65 -13.30 -5.66
C LEU A 68 -14.70 -14.29 -4.96
N PRO A 69 -14.63 -15.58 -5.31
CA PRO A 69 -13.66 -16.49 -4.70
C PRO A 69 -12.21 -16.06 -4.87
N LYS A 70 -11.85 -15.39 -5.97
CA LYS A 70 -10.51 -14.83 -6.15
C LYS A 70 -10.24 -13.66 -5.21
N ILE A 71 -11.24 -12.84 -4.88
CA ILE A 71 -11.10 -11.76 -3.89
C ILE A 71 -10.84 -12.35 -2.50
N GLU A 72 -11.64 -13.31 -2.09
CA GLU A 72 -11.51 -13.99 -0.79
C GLU A 72 -10.15 -14.69 -0.64
N ARG A 73 -9.63 -15.25 -1.73
CA ARG A 73 -8.35 -15.96 -1.79
C ARG A 73 -7.22 -15.12 -2.39
N MET A 74 -7.30 -13.79 -2.29
CA MET A 74 -6.34 -12.85 -2.88
C MET A 74 -4.90 -13.14 -2.43
N ALA A 75 -4.70 -13.50 -1.15
CA ALA A 75 -3.39 -13.84 -0.62
C ALA A 75 -2.78 -15.07 -1.31
N GLU A 76 -3.59 -16.10 -1.58
CA GLU A 76 -3.14 -17.30 -2.30
C GLU A 76 -2.92 -17.00 -3.78
N LEU A 77 -3.88 -16.32 -4.42
CA LEU A 77 -3.86 -16.01 -5.85
C LEU A 77 -2.61 -15.25 -6.27
N PHE A 78 -2.22 -14.24 -5.51
CA PHE A 78 -1.06 -13.41 -5.80
C PHE A 78 0.17 -13.78 -4.98
N GLY A 79 0.07 -14.79 -4.09
CA GLY A 79 1.13 -15.14 -3.16
C GLY A 79 1.45 -14.03 -2.17
N LEU A 80 0.47 -13.15 -1.84
CA LEU A 80 0.69 -12.05 -0.91
C LEU A 80 1.03 -12.55 0.49
N GLY A 81 1.90 -11.82 1.18
CA GLY A 81 2.30 -12.11 2.55
C GLY A 81 3.73 -11.72 2.85
N GLY A 82 4.22 -12.18 4.02
CA GLY A 82 5.58 -11.96 4.46
C GLY A 82 6.60 -12.84 3.75
N TYR A 83 7.78 -12.27 3.49
CA TYR A 83 8.94 -12.94 2.88
C TYR A 83 10.23 -12.51 3.56
N LEU A 84 11.25 -13.37 3.50
CA LEU A 84 12.65 -12.96 3.56
C LEU A 84 13.19 -12.89 2.14
N VAL A 85 13.63 -11.70 1.72
CA VAL A 85 14.12 -11.41 0.37
C VAL A 85 15.59 -11.03 0.45
N ARG A 86 16.43 -11.73 -0.31
CA ARG A 86 17.88 -11.46 -0.40
C ARG A 86 18.18 -10.43 -1.47
N ASN A 87 19.39 -9.89 -1.45
CA ASN A 87 19.84 -8.88 -2.42
C ASN A 87 19.84 -9.38 -3.87
N ASP A 88 19.92 -10.69 -4.08
CA ASP A 88 19.81 -11.36 -5.39
C ASP A 88 18.36 -11.63 -5.80
N HIS A 89 17.38 -11.06 -5.10
CA HIS A 89 15.93 -11.21 -5.28
C HIS A 89 15.38 -12.61 -4.92
N SER A 90 16.22 -13.58 -4.53
CA SER A 90 15.73 -14.86 -4.03
C SER A 90 14.91 -14.63 -2.75
N ARG A 91 13.76 -15.33 -2.67
CA ARG A 91 12.81 -15.11 -1.57
C ARG A 91 12.27 -16.40 -1.01
N ARG A 92 12.03 -16.43 0.29
CA ARG A 92 11.37 -17.53 0.98
C ARG A 92 10.17 -17.00 1.76
N LYS A 93 9.01 -17.62 1.58
CA LYS A 93 7.77 -17.19 2.20
C LYS A 93 7.76 -17.50 3.68
N LEU A 94 7.31 -16.54 4.47
CA LEU A 94 7.09 -16.68 5.90
C LEU A 94 5.75 -17.35 6.17
N SER A 95 5.60 -17.94 7.36
CA SER A 95 4.37 -18.58 7.80
C SER A 95 3.24 -17.56 7.90
N PRO A 96 2.07 -17.81 7.29
CA PRO A 96 0.95 -16.89 7.39
C PRO A 96 0.38 -16.76 8.82
N SER A 97 0.75 -17.64 9.74
CA SER A 97 0.33 -17.55 11.15
C SER A 97 1.36 -16.88 12.05
N ASN A 98 2.66 -16.89 11.68
CA ASN A 98 3.74 -16.31 12.51
C ASN A 98 4.99 -16.06 11.66
N HIS A 99 5.37 -14.81 11.45
CA HIS A 99 6.54 -14.48 10.62
C HIS A 99 7.91 -14.82 11.24
N ASN A 100 7.96 -15.32 12.49
CA ASN A 100 9.18 -15.92 13.04
C ASN A 100 9.45 -17.34 12.50
N GLU A 101 8.62 -17.82 11.59
CA GLU A 101 8.69 -19.14 10.99
C GLU A 101 8.56 -19.03 9.46
N PHE A 102 9.10 -20.00 8.73
CA PHE A 102 8.87 -20.13 7.30
C PHE A 102 7.59 -20.94 7.02
N ALA A 103 6.94 -20.69 5.89
CA ALA A 103 5.73 -21.41 5.49
C ALA A 103 5.96 -22.90 5.27
N ASP A 104 7.14 -23.30 4.85
CA ASP A 104 7.60 -24.68 4.67
C ASP A 104 8.29 -25.28 5.92
N GLY A 105 8.24 -24.55 7.05
CA GLY A 105 8.79 -24.96 8.34
C GLY A 105 10.18 -24.38 8.63
N GLY A 106 10.52 -24.37 9.90
CA GLY A 106 11.77 -23.86 10.43
C GLY A 106 11.73 -22.39 10.83
N THR A 107 12.68 -21.99 11.68
CA THR A 107 12.75 -20.64 12.23
C THR A 107 13.23 -19.64 11.19
N ALA A 108 12.54 -18.51 11.10
CA ALA A 108 12.93 -17.36 10.29
C ALA A 108 13.59 -16.30 11.19
N LEU A 109 14.86 -15.94 10.89
CA LEU A 109 15.56 -14.86 11.56
C LEU A 109 15.37 -13.56 10.77
N LEU A 110 14.73 -12.58 11.40
CA LEU A 110 14.37 -11.31 10.76
C LEU A 110 15.43 -10.22 10.94
N ASP A 111 16.58 -10.57 11.52
CA ASP A 111 17.67 -9.68 11.91
C ASP A 111 18.60 -9.24 10.76
N GLY A 112 18.33 -9.72 9.55
CA GLY A 112 19.12 -9.49 8.34
C GLY A 112 20.01 -10.66 7.92
N SER A 113 20.24 -11.65 8.79
CA SER A 113 21.10 -12.82 8.46
C SER A 113 20.52 -13.70 7.34
N MET A 114 19.19 -13.70 7.15
CA MET A 114 18.49 -14.49 6.13
C MET A 114 17.92 -13.68 4.98
N GLY A 115 18.00 -12.35 5.03
CA GLY A 115 17.46 -11.42 4.04
C GLY A 115 16.63 -10.29 4.68
N HIS A 116 16.03 -9.49 3.82
CA HIS A 116 15.14 -8.37 4.22
C HIS A 116 13.74 -8.90 4.55
N TYR A 117 13.17 -8.42 5.65
CA TYR A 117 11.79 -8.69 6.05
C TYR A 117 10.83 -7.85 5.19
N GLN A 118 10.27 -8.47 4.16
CA GLN A 118 9.47 -7.82 3.12
C GLN A 118 8.05 -8.39 3.09
N TRP A 119 7.10 -7.57 2.67
CA TRP A 119 5.77 -7.95 2.26
C TRP A 119 5.65 -7.75 0.75
N GLY A 120 5.04 -8.70 0.04
CA GLY A 120 4.90 -8.54 -1.41
C GLY A 120 4.14 -9.68 -2.07
N SER A 121 4.26 -9.76 -3.40
CA SER A 121 3.63 -10.79 -4.23
C SER A 121 4.60 -11.94 -4.52
N GLY A 122 4.03 -13.12 -4.80
CA GLY A 122 4.76 -14.29 -5.30
C GLY A 122 4.65 -14.49 -6.81
N VAL A 123 3.79 -13.69 -7.46
CA VAL A 123 3.54 -13.73 -8.91
C VAL A 123 3.36 -12.32 -9.46
N THR A 124 3.47 -12.15 -10.78
CA THR A 124 3.11 -10.93 -11.50
C THR A 124 1.62 -10.62 -11.32
N ILE A 125 1.29 -9.36 -11.13
CA ILE A 125 -0.08 -8.87 -11.03
C ILE A 125 -0.38 -8.00 -12.26
N TYR A 126 -1.51 -8.25 -12.90
CA TYR A 126 -2.04 -7.38 -13.92
C TYR A 126 -3.18 -6.56 -13.31
N TYR A 127 -3.11 -5.26 -13.46
CA TYR A 127 -4.11 -4.31 -13.02
C TYR A 127 -4.71 -3.60 -14.23
N ALA A 128 -6.03 -3.44 -14.23
CA ALA A 128 -6.75 -2.63 -15.19
C ALA A 128 -7.83 -1.81 -14.48
N PHE A 129 -8.14 -0.67 -15.06
CA PHE A 129 -9.31 0.12 -14.69
C PHE A 129 -10.01 0.61 -15.96
N TRP A 130 -11.32 0.73 -15.89
CA TRP A 130 -12.14 1.25 -16.98
C TRP A 130 -13.45 1.81 -16.45
N GLU A 131 -14.15 2.52 -17.31
CA GLU A 131 -15.48 3.05 -17.00
C GLU A 131 -16.49 2.56 -18.05
N ASP A 132 -17.71 2.26 -17.61
CA ASP A 132 -18.89 2.20 -18.45
C ASP A 132 -19.80 3.44 -18.18
N GLU A 133 -21.04 3.40 -18.65
CA GLU A 133 -21.99 4.51 -18.43
C GLU A 133 -22.22 4.77 -16.93
N THR A 134 -22.22 3.74 -16.09
CA THR A 134 -22.67 3.77 -14.68
C THR A 134 -21.51 3.68 -13.69
N TYR A 135 -20.49 2.86 -13.99
CA TYR A 135 -19.48 2.46 -13.01
C TYR A 135 -18.06 2.79 -13.46
N LEU A 136 -17.20 3.04 -12.47
CA LEU A 136 -15.75 2.91 -12.55
C LEU A 136 -15.36 1.54 -11.98
N TYR A 137 -14.53 0.80 -12.70
CA TYR A 137 -14.00 -0.51 -12.32
C TYR A 137 -12.52 -0.42 -12.01
N GLU A 138 -12.09 -1.11 -10.97
CA GLU A 138 -10.68 -1.47 -10.73
C GLU A 138 -10.60 -2.99 -10.59
N ALA A 139 -9.69 -3.64 -11.33
CA ALA A 139 -9.59 -5.09 -11.36
C ALA A 139 -8.13 -5.56 -11.41
N VAL A 140 -7.89 -6.76 -10.86
CA VAL A 140 -6.58 -7.42 -10.86
C VAL A 140 -6.72 -8.89 -11.23
N ASP A 141 -5.68 -9.44 -11.84
CA ASP A 141 -5.55 -10.89 -12.10
C ASP A 141 -4.06 -11.27 -12.22
N THR A 142 -3.77 -12.56 -12.29
CA THR A 142 -2.44 -13.12 -12.61
C THR A 142 -2.17 -13.16 -14.11
N LYS A 143 -3.15 -12.83 -14.93
CA LYS A 143 -3.09 -12.74 -16.40
C LYS A 143 -3.66 -11.42 -16.87
N PRO A 144 -3.28 -10.92 -18.06
CA PRO A 144 -3.89 -9.73 -18.64
C PRO A 144 -5.42 -9.85 -18.71
N ILE A 145 -6.12 -8.80 -18.32
CA ILE A 145 -7.59 -8.72 -18.34
C ILE A 145 -8.03 -8.44 -19.78
N PRO A 146 -8.78 -9.36 -20.40
CA PRO A 146 -9.12 -9.25 -21.83
C PRO A 146 -9.91 -7.97 -22.17
N GLY A 147 -9.55 -7.33 -23.27
CA GLY A 147 -10.22 -6.12 -23.78
C GLY A 147 -9.93 -4.84 -22.98
N GLN A 148 -9.04 -4.90 -21.98
CA GLN A 148 -8.67 -3.75 -21.18
C GLN A 148 -7.20 -3.36 -21.37
N LEU A 149 -6.88 -2.10 -21.09
CA LEU A 149 -5.50 -1.65 -20.93
C LEU A 149 -4.96 -2.15 -19.60
N ASN A 150 -3.92 -2.97 -19.63
CA ASN A 150 -3.34 -3.61 -18.47
C ASN A 150 -2.01 -2.97 -18.08
N TYR A 151 -1.83 -2.75 -16.78
CA TYR A 151 -0.56 -2.43 -16.14
C TYR A 151 0.04 -3.73 -15.60
N LYS A 152 1.20 -4.13 -16.12
CA LYS A 152 1.94 -5.29 -15.62
C LYS A 152 2.78 -4.84 -14.44
N ILE A 153 2.53 -5.41 -13.27
CA ILE A 153 3.33 -5.23 -12.07
C ILE A 153 4.09 -6.54 -11.83
N PRO A 154 5.41 -6.58 -12.02
CA PRO A 154 6.23 -7.75 -11.71
C PRO A 154 6.10 -8.16 -10.25
N ILE A 155 6.65 -9.30 -9.90
CA ILE A 155 6.81 -9.70 -8.51
C ILE A 155 7.54 -8.57 -7.77
N PHE A 156 6.94 -8.08 -6.69
CA PHE A 156 7.41 -6.94 -5.93
C PHE A 156 7.41 -7.21 -4.44
N SER A 157 8.11 -6.37 -3.71
CA SER A 157 8.01 -6.33 -2.26
C SER A 157 8.30 -4.95 -1.68
N ARG A 158 7.87 -4.73 -0.44
CA ARG A 158 8.16 -3.55 0.38
C ARG A 158 8.31 -3.95 1.84
N SER A 159 8.94 -3.09 2.66
CA SER A 159 9.12 -3.34 4.09
C SER A 159 7.86 -3.85 4.78
N CYS A 160 7.89 -5.08 5.30
CA CYS A 160 6.73 -5.75 5.91
C CYS A 160 6.24 -5.05 7.18
N ALA A 161 7.14 -4.42 7.94
CA ALA A 161 6.82 -3.58 9.09
C ALA A 161 6.27 -2.18 8.72
N GLY A 162 5.98 -1.95 7.42
CA GLY A 162 5.58 -0.66 6.86
C GLY A 162 6.76 0.25 6.52
N TYR A 163 7.83 0.19 7.31
CA TYR A 163 9.01 1.05 7.23
C TYR A 163 10.30 0.25 7.36
N ALA A 164 11.40 0.86 6.95
CA ALA A 164 12.76 0.34 6.97
C ALA A 164 13.61 1.03 8.04
N THR A 165 14.80 0.49 8.29
CA THR A 165 15.88 1.13 9.02
C THR A 165 17.14 1.23 8.16
N ILE A 166 18.24 1.68 8.73
CA ILE A 166 19.51 1.88 8.03
C ILE A 166 20.60 1.11 8.73
N ASP A 167 21.37 0.32 7.98
CA ASP A 167 22.70 -0.08 8.39
C ASP A 167 23.62 1.15 8.37
N ARG A 168 23.84 1.75 9.54
CA ARG A 168 24.57 3.01 9.71
C ARG A 168 26.07 2.85 9.45
N THR A 169 26.62 1.65 9.57
CA THR A 169 28.03 1.38 9.27
C THR A 169 28.29 1.43 7.77
N ASN A 170 27.39 0.85 6.98
CA ASN A 170 27.56 0.71 5.54
C ASN A 170 26.73 1.73 4.74
N ASN A 171 25.85 2.50 5.42
CA ASN A 171 24.90 3.40 4.79
C ASN A 171 24.02 2.67 3.77
N ILE A 172 23.38 1.58 4.20
CA ILE A 172 22.47 0.76 3.40
C ILE A 172 21.07 0.85 4.01
N LEU A 173 20.05 1.07 3.19
CA LEU A 173 18.66 0.97 3.61
C LEU A 173 18.29 -0.51 3.73
N VAL A 174 17.81 -0.92 4.90
CA VAL A 174 17.53 -2.34 5.20
C VAL A 174 16.18 -2.51 5.88
N SER A 175 15.51 -3.61 5.59
CA SER A 175 14.27 -4.00 6.27
C SER A 175 14.54 -5.15 7.23
N TYR A 176 15.22 -4.83 8.34
CA TYR A 176 15.61 -5.77 9.38
C TYR A 176 14.91 -5.45 10.70
N ILE A 177 14.65 -6.48 11.50
CA ILE A 177 14.25 -6.34 12.91
C ILE A 177 15.49 -6.61 13.75
N ASN A 178 16.20 -5.54 14.07
CA ASN A 178 17.48 -5.64 14.79
C ASN A 178 17.62 -4.43 15.74
N ASN A 179 17.94 -4.71 17.00
CA ASN A 179 18.09 -3.71 18.06
C ASN A 179 19.55 -3.26 18.26
N ALA A 180 20.51 -3.74 17.46
CA ALA A 180 21.89 -3.30 17.57
C ALA A 180 22.02 -1.82 17.15
N ALA A 181 22.97 -1.11 17.77
CA ALA A 181 23.23 0.30 17.52
C ALA A 181 23.53 0.62 16.03
N GLN A 182 24.10 -0.33 15.30
CA GLN A 182 24.34 -0.25 13.87
C GLN A 182 23.04 0.00 13.07
N TYR A 183 21.90 -0.54 13.54
CA TYR A 183 20.58 -0.42 12.89
C TYR A 183 19.65 0.58 13.62
N ARG A 184 20.23 1.53 14.36
CA ARG A 184 19.45 2.55 15.07
C ARG A 184 18.54 3.30 14.10
N GLY A 185 17.27 3.38 14.44
CA GLY A 185 16.25 4.14 13.72
C GLY A 185 16.30 5.64 13.99
N GLY A 186 15.18 6.31 13.81
CA GLY A 186 15.05 7.73 13.99
C GLY A 186 16.11 8.51 13.21
N ASN A 187 16.60 9.60 13.78
CA ASN A 187 17.70 10.44 13.29
C ASN A 187 19.09 9.93 13.71
N ASN A 188 19.21 8.71 14.21
CA ASN A 188 20.45 8.10 14.71
C ASN A 188 21.02 8.75 15.99
N ASP A 189 20.17 9.21 16.89
CA ASP A 189 20.60 9.82 18.14
C ASP A 189 20.95 8.75 19.20
N SER A 190 22.25 8.49 19.38
CA SER A 190 22.76 7.50 20.35
C SER A 190 22.56 7.90 21.82
N THR A 191 22.29 9.17 22.10
CA THR A 191 22.03 9.65 23.46
C THR A 191 20.71 9.11 24.02
N LEU A 192 19.83 8.59 23.16
CA LEU A 192 18.53 8.04 23.52
C LEU A 192 18.54 6.54 23.80
N ASP A 193 19.63 5.83 23.54
CA ASP A 193 19.66 4.35 23.55
C ASP A 193 19.19 3.71 24.85
N SER A 194 19.43 4.33 25.99
CA SER A 194 19.00 3.83 27.31
C SER A 194 17.72 4.48 27.85
N LEU A 195 17.10 5.38 27.05
CA LEU A 195 15.92 6.14 27.46
C LEU A 195 14.62 5.50 26.94
N PHE A 196 13.49 5.95 27.47
CA PHE A 196 12.17 5.47 27.00
C PHE A 196 11.91 5.72 25.52
N ASN A 197 12.47 6.77 24.96
CA ASN A 197 12.37 7.14 23.56
C ASN A 197 13.53 6.61 22.70
N SER A 198 14.18 5.53 23.14
CA SER A 198 15.24 4.82 22.39
C SER A 198 14.83 4.55 20.95
N GLN A 199 15.77 4.78 20.03
CA GLN A 199 15.58 4.54 18.60
C GLN A 199 16.04 3.14 18.15
N LEU A 200 16.51 2.29 19.06
CA LEU A 200 16.88 0.91 18.78
C LEU A 200 15.64 0.11 18.40
N GLY A 201 15.73 -0.65 17.29
CA GLY A 201 14.61 -1.43 16.74
C GLY A 201 13.47 -0.62 16.15
N LYS A 202 13.67 0.67 15.90
CA LYS A 202 12.68 1.59 15.34
C LYS A 202 12.96 1.89 13.86
N PRO A 203 11.97 2.37 13.09
CA PRO A 203 12.19 2.81 11.71
C PRO A 203 13.13 4.01 11.63
N ALA A 204 13.87 4.11 10.53
CA ALA A 204 14.67 5.30 10.23
C ALA A 204 13.77 6.47 9.82
N THR A 205 14.08 7.66 10.32
CA THR A 205 13.43 8.94 9.98
C THR A 205 14.48 10.00 9.69
N ASN A 206 14.05 11.20 9.34
CA ASN A 206 14.92 12.35 9.12
C ASN A 206 16.01 12.09 8.06
N ILE A 207 15.65 11.37 7.01
CA ILE A 207 16.51 11.11 5.85
C ILE A 207 15.83 11.63 4.58
N ALA A 208 16.57 12.39 3.78
CA ALA A 208 16.08 12.85 2.48
C ALA A 208 15.95 11.67 1.51
N VAL A 209 14.88 11.66 0.70
CA VAL A 209 14.60 10.57 -0.23
C VAL A 209 15.74 10.29 -1.21
N PRO A 210 16.43 11.28 -1.81
CA PRO A 210 17.58 10.99 -2.68
C PRO A 210 18.72 10.23 -1.98
N THR A 211 18.93 10.52 -0.69
CA THR A 211 19.90 9.78 0.13
C THR A 211 19.41 8.37 0.41
N ALA A 212 18.13 8.22 0.77
CA ALA A 212 17.52 6.92 1.01
C ALA A 212 17.52 6.05 -0.24
N ALA A 213 17.25 6.61 -1.43
CA ALA A 213 17.33 5.95 -2.72
C ALA A 213 18.75 5.43 -3.00
N THR A 214 19.78 6.27 -2.76
CA THR A 214 21.18 5.85 -2.86
C THR A 214 21.50 4.68 -1.93
N TYR A 215 20.97 4.68 -0.70
CA TYR A 215 21.16 3.60 0.26
C TYR A 215 20.41 2.33 -0.14
N ALA A 216 19.20 2.46 -0.71
CA ALA A 216 18.43 1.32 -1.22
C ALA A 216 19.16 0.61 -2.37
N ARG A 217 19.73 1.37 -3.34
CA ARG A 217 20.46 0.84 -4.50
C ARG A 217 21.71 0.03 -4.12
N LYS A 218 22.24 0.17 -2.90
CA LYS A 218 23.35 -0.67 -2.42
C LYS A 218 22.95 -2.13 -2.19
N ASN A 219 21.65 -2.43 -2.09
CA ASN A 219 21.16 -3.82 -2.07
C ASN A 219 21.11 -4.44 -3.47
N GLY A 220 21.03 -3.62 -4.52
CA GLY A 220 20.96 -4.03 -5.92
C GLY A 220 20.19 -3.01 -6.76
N THR A 221 20.24 -3.16 -8.09
CA THR A 221 19.69 -2.18 -9.03
C THR A 221 18.19 -1.97 -8.86
N LEU A 222 17.41 -3.02 -8.59
CA LEU A 222 15.95 -2.97 -8.48
C LEU A 222 15.46 -2.86 -7.02
N TRP A 223 16.28 -2.26 -6.15
CA TRP A 223 15.93 -1.90 -4.78
C TRP A 223 15.73 -0.40 -4.66
N PHE A 224 14.61 0.03 -4.12
CA PHE A 224 14.12 1.41 -4.13
C PHE A 224 13.77 1.89 -2.73
N ALA A 225 13.70 3.22 -2.55
CA ALA A 225 13.21 3.85 -1.33
C ALA A 225 11.85 4.52 -1.62
N ASN A 226 10.77 4.11 -0.93
CA ASN A 226 9.44 4.70 -1.12
C ASN A 226 8.97 4.70 -2.58
N GLU A 227 9.07 3.58 -3.24
CA GLU A 227 8.74 3.49 -4.66
C GLU A 227 7.22 3.56 -4.89
N ARG A 228 6.79 4.40 -5.83
CA ARG A 228 5.40 4.75 -6.16
C ARG A 228 4.53 3.55 -6.51
N VAL A 229 5.02 2.64 -7.37
CA VAL A 229 4.23 1.48 -7.84
C VAL A 229 3.93 0.53 -6.70
N ALA A 230 4.90 0.29 -5.80
CA ALA A 230 4.69 -0.54 -4.62
C ALA A 230 3.60 0.03 -3.69
N PHE A 231 3.54 1.37 -3.54
CA PHE A 231 2.49 2.02 -2.77
C PHE A 231 1.14 1.99 -3.50
N ALA A 232 1.12 2.26 -4.80
CA ALA A 232 -0.09 2.28 -5.62
C ALA A 232 -0.77 0.90 -5.65
N ILE A 233 -0.02 -0.17 -5.95
CA ILE A 233 -0.58 -1.53 -6.00
C ILE A 233 -1.08 -1.99 -4.63
N THR A 234 -0.38 -1.65 -3.55
CA THR A 234 -0.86 -1.91 -2.18
C THR A 234 -2.24 -1.28 -1.94
N GLY A 235 -2.40 -0.02 -2.32
CA GLY A 235 -3.68 0.69 -2.19
C GLY A 235 -4.79 0.10 -3.07
N ILE A 236 -4.48 -0.29 -4.31
CA ILE A 236 -5.40 -0.95 -5.23
C ILE A 236 -5.89 -2.29 -4.65
N LEU A 237 -4.96 -3.14 -4.20
CA LEU A 237 -5.30 -4.43 -3.59
C LEU A 237 -6.20 -4.27 -2.36
N LYS A 238 -5.93 -3.27 -1.51
CA LYS A 238 -6.79 -2.95 -0.35
C LYS A 238 -8.18 -2.53 -0.79
N ARG A 239 -8.31 -1.61 -1.75
CA ARG A 239 -9.62 -1.16 -2.24
C ARG A 239 -10.46 -2.31 -2.80
N ILE A 240 -9.84 -3.22 -3.56
CA ILE A 240 -10.52 -4.40 -4.10
C ILE A 240 -10.87 -5.38 -2.98
N TYR A 241 -9.94 -5.70 -2.09
CA TYR A 241 -10.16 -6.67 -1.00
C TYR A 241 -11.27 -6.24 -0.04
N PHE A 242 -11.26 -4.96 0.36
CA PHE A 242 -12.22 -4.41 1.31
C PHE A 242 -13.49 -3.86 0.65
N HIS A 243 -13.55 -3.81 -0.67
CA HIS A 243 -14.64 -3.18 -1.43
C HIS A 243 -14.89 -1.73 -0.97
N ASN A 244 -13.84 -1.00 -0.64
CA ASN A 244 -13.96 0.33 -0.06
C ASN A 244 -12.83 1.25 -0.54
N ARG A 245 -13.18 2.46 -1.01
CA ARG A 245 -12.21 3.51 -1.35
C ARG A 245 -11.57 4.12 -0.12
N SER A 246 -12.31 4.21 1.00
CA SER A 246 -11.80 4.71 2.27
C SER A 246 -11.14 3.58 3.06
N ILE A 247 -9.82 3.53 3.06
CA ILE A 247 -9.07 2.53 3.82
C ILE A 247 -9.20 2.78 5.33
N GLN A 248 -9.33 4.02 5.78
CA GLN A 248 -9.57 4.30 7.19
C GLN A 248 -10.87 3.69 7.69
N ALA A 249 -11.97 3.80 6.92
CA ALA A 249 -13.26 3.22 7.26
C ALA A 249 -13.22 1.70 7.47
N THR A 250 -12.32 1.03 6.76
CA THR A 250 -12.11 -0.41 6.86
C THR A 250 -11.59 -0.84 8.23
N TYR A 251 -10.67 -0.05 8.80
CA TYR A 251 -10.05 -0.34 10.10
C TYR A 251 -10.76 0.31 11.28
N ASN A 252 -11.51 1.37 11.04
CA ASN A 252 -12.34 2.02 12.07
C ASN A 252 -13.62 2.55 11.44
N ALA A 253 -14.71 1.82 11.59
CA ALA A 253 -16.03 2.21 11.10
C ALA A 253 -16.69 3.33 11.93
N THR A 254 -16.16 3.63 13.13
CA THR A 254 -16.70 4.67 13.99
C THR A 254 -16.37 6.06 13.43
N LEU A 255 -17.39 6.90 13.32
CA LEU A 255 -17.21 8.29 12.91
C LEU A 255 -16.82 9.17 14.11
N THR A 256 -15.98 10.16 13.85
CA THR A 256 -15.72 11.27 14.77
C THR A 256 -16.94 12.21 14.81
N ALA A 257 -16.93 13.19 15.72
CA ALA A 257 -18.03 14.18 15.86
C ALA A 257 -18.26 15.00 14.57
N ASP A 258 -17.22 15.19 13.77
CA ASP A 258 -17.26 15.88 12.47
C ASP A 258 -17.55 14.91 11.29
N GLY A 259 -17.91 13.67 11.59
CA GLY A 259 -18.36 12.68 10.59
C GLY A 259 -17.25 12.03 9.79
N LEU A 260 -16.04 11.92 10.34
CA LEU A 260 -14.86 11.36 9.69
C LEU A 260 -14.48 10.01 10.28
N HIS A 261 -13.80 9.17 9.50
CA HIS A 261 -13.18 7.94 10.02
C HIS A 261 -11.74 8.21 10.47
N GLN A 262 -11.28 7.49 11.51
CA GLN A 262 -9.91 7.58 12.01
C GLN A 262 -9.28 6.18 12.19
N GLY A 263 -9.18 5.44 11.11
CA GLY A 263 -8.42 4.18 11.10
C GLY A 263 -6.91 4.43 11.03
N GLY A 264 -6.12 3.40 11.33
CA GLY A 264 -4.65 3.46 11.31
C GLY A 264 -4.04 3.97 12.61
N THR A 265 -2.71 4.03 12.65
CA THR A 265 -1.93 4.50 13.79
C THR A 265 -1.96 6.03 13.87
N GLY A 266 -1.91 6.62 15.05
CA GLY A 266 -1.83 8.08 15.25
C GLY A 266 -3.04 8.66 15.98
N ASP A 267 -3.38 9.93 15.73
CA ASP A 267 -4.49 10.62 16.42
C ASP A 267 -5.77 9.79 16.31
N GLY A 268 -6.44 9.51 17.39
CA GLY A 268 -7.61 8.63 17.43
C GLY A 268 -7.30 7.14 17.54
N CYS A 269 -6.06 6.70 17.36
CA CYS A 269 -5.63 5.31 17.54
C CYS A 269 -4.70 5.12 18.76
N GLY A 270 -4.60 6.12 19.63
CA GLY A 270 -3.93 5.99 20.93
C GLY A 270 -2.43 6.21 20.88
N GLN A 271 -1.97 7.31 20.32
CA GLN A 271 -0.55 7.69 20.44
C GLN A 271 -0.12 7.94 21.90
N PRO A 272 1.17 7.84 22.21
CA PRO A 272 1.69 8.07 23.56
C PRO A 272 1.38 9.48 24.07
N THR A 273 0.93 9.59 25.32
CA THR A 273 0.57 10.90 25.91
C THR A 273 1.77 11.76 26.23
N SER A 274 2.83 11.17 26.80
CA SER A 274 4.07 11.88 27.10
C SER A 274 4.87 12.27 25.85
N TRP A 275 4.58 11.63 24.73
CA TRP A 275 5.15 11.96 23.44
C TRP A 275 4.24 12.84 22.58
N ALA A 276 3.10 13.26 23.09
CA ALA A 276 2.15 14.03 22.28
C ALA A 276 2.78 15.25 21.60
N SER A 277 3.81 15.85 22.23
CA SER A 277 4.65 16.90 21.64
C SER A 277 5.88 16.36 20.89
N ASP A 278 6.40 15.19 21.25
CA ASP A 278 7.72 14.71 20.85
C ASP A 278 7.69 13.54 19.84
N TRP A 279 6.55 12.87 19.66
CA TRP A 279 6.47 11.76 18.69
C TRP A 279 6.94 12.15 17.28
N LYS A 280 6.85 13.41 16.92
CA LYS A 280 7.38 13.96 15.66
C LYS A 280 8.90 13.88 15.57
N ASN A 281 9.59 13.75 16.70
CA ASN A 281 11.04 13.67 16.78
C ASN A 281 11.53 12.23 16.88
N TYR A 282 10.68 11.33 17.41
CA TYR A 282 11.09 9.97 17.74
C TYR A 282 10.03 8.95 17.27
N PRO A 283 10.38 8.00 16.40
CA PRO A 283 9.47 6.90 16.07
C PRO A 283 9.25 6.04 17.31
N TYR A 284 7.99 5.68 17.62
CA TYR A 284 7.64 4.96 18.85
C TYR A 284 7.20 3.52 18.62
N ILE A 285 6.69 3.13 17.44
CA ILE A 285 6.33 1.75 17.15
C ILE A 285 7.56 0.99 16.67
N PRO A 286 7.94 -0.12 17.33
CA PRO A 286 9.08 -0.92 16.89
C PRO A 286 8.79 -1.67 15.58
N LEU A 287 9.83 -1.93 14.80
CA LEU A 287 9.74 -2.71 13.55
C LEU A 287 9.30 -4.16 13.79
N SER A 288 9.46 -4.67 15.01
CA SER A 288 9.02 -6.01 15.42
C SER A 288 7.52 -6.10 15.72
N ALA A 289 6.79 -4.97 15.73
CA ALA A 289 5.37 -4.97 16.10
C ALA A 289 4.54 -5.87 15.18
N GLY A 290 3.83 -6.84 15.76
CA GLY A 290 2.90 -7.73 15.06
C GLY A 290 3.55 -8.84 14.22
N VAL A 291 4.85 -9.11 14.37
CA VAL A 291 5.54 -10.21 13.65
C VAL A 291 4.88 -11.57 13.93
N GLU A 292 4.52 -11.81 15.17
CA GLU A 292 3.88 -13.04 15.66
C GLU A 292 2.46 -13.27 15.09
N ARG A 293 1.90 -12.27 14.39
CA ARG A 293 0.56 -12.35 13.79
C ARG A 293 0.56 -12.85 12.34
N GLY A 294 1.72 -13.06 11.76
CA GLY A 294 1.83 -13.51 10.37
C GLY A 294 1.11 -12.60 9.37
N ASP A 295 0.36 -13.19 8.45
CA ASP A 295 -0.40 -12.51 7.38
C ASP A 295 -1.79 -12.02 7.84
N PHE A 296 -1.92 -11.63 9.10
CA PHE A 296 -3.18 -11.15 9.68
C PHE A 296 -3.76 -9.94 8.94
N VAL A 297 -5.09 -9.86 8.89
CA VAL A 297 -5.86 -8.70 8.41
C VAL A 297 -6.67 -8.11 9.56
N GLY A 298 -6.58 -6.81 9.77
CA GLY A 298 -7.29 -6.10 10.82
C GLY A 298 -6.39 -5.11 11.56
N THR A 299 -6.69 -4.86 12.84
CA THR A 299 -5.88 -4.00 13.69
C THR A 299 -5.31 -4.78 14.87
N PHE A 300 -4.16 -4.32 15.38
CA PHE A 300 -3.54 -4.87 16.58
C PHE A 300 -3.02 -3.76 17.50
N SER A 301 -2.53 -4.18 18.66
CA SER A 301 -1.94 -3.27 19.64
C SER A 301 -0.52 -3.71 19.98
N VAL A 302 0.33 -2.76 20.34
CA VAL A 302 1.67 -3.01 20.87
C VAL A 302 1.87 -2.20 22.15
N ASN A 303 2.55 -2.79 23.11
CA ASN A 303 2.97 -2.09 24.30
C ASN A 303 4.31 -1.38 24.06
N ILE A 304 4.36 -0.11 24.39
CA ILE A 304 5.58 0.71 24.36
C ILE A 304 5.90 1.23 25.74
N ASN A 305 7.15 1.63 25.96
CA ASN A 305 7.52 2.41 27.14
C ASN A 305 7.26 3.89 26.86
N ASP A 306 6.28 4.46 27.54
CA ASP A 306 5.93 5.87 27.49
C ASP A 306 6.43 6.55 28.76
N ASN A 307 7.66 7.05 28.72
CA ASN A 307 8.32 7.71 29.85
C ASN A 307 8.31 6.89 31.15
N GLY A 308 8.73 5.62 31.04
CA GLY A 308 8.79 4.70 32.22
C GLY A 308 7.47 3.99 32.52
N THR A 309 6.39 4.29 31.81
CA THR A 309 5.09 3.66 31.95
C THR A 309 4.77 2.82 30.71
N THR A 310 4.28 1.59 30.91
CA THR A 310 3.80 0.79 29.78
C THR A 310 2.50 1.36 29.26
N LYS A 311 2.45 1.65 27.96
CA LYS A 311 1.26 2.13 27.26
C LYS A 311 0.98 1.28 26.04
N ALA A 312 -0.29 0.90 25.85
CA ALA A 312 -0.75 0.24 24.63
C ALA A 312 -1.02 1.28 23.54
N ILE A 313 -0.41 1.07 22.38
CA ILE A 313 -0.78 1.75 21.12
C ILE A 313 -1.68 0.79 20.36
N SER A 314 -2.92 1.20 20.13
CA SER A 314 -3.94 0.41 19.44
C SER A 314 -4.22 0.92 18.03
N GLY A 315 -5.01 0.16 17.26
CA GLY A 315 -5.43 0.56 15.92
C GLY A 315 -4.33 0.45 14.86
N ILE A 316 -3.22 -0.25 15.15
CA ILE A 316 -2.14 -0.45 14.18
C ILE A 316 -2.68 -1.35 13.06
N PRO A 317 -2.72 -0.90 11.78
CA PRO A 317 -3.30 -1.67 10.70
C PRO A 317 -2.39 -2.82 10.25
N SER A 318 -3.01 -3.88 9.79
CA SER A 318 -2.36 -4.98 9.09
C SER A 318 -3.21 -5.42 7.91
N PHE A 319 -2.58 -5.63 6.76
CA PHE A 319 -3.20 -6.10 5.53
C PHE A 319 -2.41 -7.26 4.94
N LEU A 320 -2.93 -8.49 5.09
CA LEU A 320 -2.29 -9.71 4.58
C LEU A 320 -0.79 -9.77 4.96
N GLY A 321 -0.46 -9.34 6.18
CA GLY A 321 0.90 -9.32 6.70
C GLY A 321 1.67 -8.00 6.62
N LEU A 322 1.28 -7.07 5.76
CA LEU A 322 1.84 -5.71 5.75
C LEU A 322 1.34 -4.94 6.96
N LYS A 323 2.23 -4.47 7.80
CA LYS A 323 1.90 -3.86 9.10
C LYS A 323 2.18 -2.37 9.10
N ASN A 324 1.36 -1.60 9.83
CA ASN A 324 1.60 -0.19 10.18
C ASN A 324 1.97 0.70 8.98
N ASP A 325 1.29 0.50 7.85
CA ASP A 325 1.71 1.03 6.56
C ASP A 325 1.11 2.40 6.19
N TYR A 326 0.30 3.02 7.08
CA TYR A 326 -0.18 4.38 6.90
C TYR A 326 -0.52 5.05 8.23
N LYS A 327 -0.64 6.39 8.23
CA LYS A 327 -0.98 7.23 9.37
C LYS A 327 -0.05 7.03 10.58
N TYR A 328 1.24 6.90 10.29
CA TYR A 328 2.31 6.85 11.29
C TYR A 328 3.50 7.72 10.90
N LEU A 329 4.20 7.39 9.83
CA LEU A 329 5.23 8.22 9.23
C LEU A 329 4.85 8.50 7.77
N GLY A 330 4.97 9.75 7.31
CA GLY A 330 4.82 10.09 5.90
C GLY A 330 5.98 9.53 5.09
N CYS A 331 5.75 9.23 3.82
CA CYS A 331 6.77 8.75 2.88
C CYS A 331 6.75 9.65 1.64
N ILE A 332 7.86 10.27 1.27
CA ILE A 332 7.99 10.98 0.00
C ILE A 332 8.43 9.96 -1.05
N GLU A 333 7.68 9.85 -2.16
CA GLU A 333 8.03 8.97 -3.29
C GLU A 333 9.34 9.40 -3.94
N GLU A 334 10.21 8.44 -4.31
CA GLU A 334 11.49 8.77 -4.92
C GLU A 334 11.39 9.13 -6.40
N ASP A 335 10.33 8.71 -7.08
CA ASP A 335 10.15 8.78 -8.53
C ASP A 335 8.97 9.66 -8.98
N THR A 336 8.44 10.50 -8.07
CA THR A 336 7.30 11.39 -8.36
C THR A 336 7.61 12.83 -7.96
N LEU A 337 7.46 13.75 -8.91
CA LEU A 337 7.60 15.20 -8.68
C LEU A 337 6.29 15.93 -8.97
N LEU A 338 6.04 16.97 -8.17
CA LEU A 338 4.94 17.90 -8.34
C LEU A 338 5.53 19.30 -8.63
N GLN A 339 5.25 19.85 -9.80
CA GLN A 339 5.66 21.23 -10.14
C GLN A 339 4.49 22.17 -9.89
N CYS A 340 4.68 23.15 -9.01
CA CYS A 340 3.67 24.16 -8.74
C CYS A 340 3.52 25.11 -9.93
N ASN A 341 2.27 25.35 -10.35
CA ASN A 341 1.89 26.19 -11.48
C ASN A 341 1.39 27.57 -11.01
N SER A 342 1.39 28.57 -11.90
CA SER A 342 0.94 29.93 -11.58
C SER A 342 -0.53 30.03 -11.14
N ASP A 343 -1.38 29.09 -11.55
CA ASP A 343 -2.77 28.95 -11.12
C ASP A 343 -2.93 28.20 -9.80
N LYS A 344 -1.84 27.85 -9.12
CA LYS A 344 -1.81 27.09 -7.87
C LYS A 344 -2.22 25.63 -7.99
N SER A 345 -2.30 25.09 -9.19
CA SER A 345 -2.34 23.63 -9.43
C SER A 345 -0.93 23.05 -9.34
N GLN A 346 -0.79 21.73 -9.38
CA GLN A 346 0.51 21.06 -9.45
C GLN A 346 0.53 20.09 -10.62
N SER A 347 1.46 20.27 -11.55
CA SER A 347 1.75 19.31 -12.61
C SER A 347 2.51 18.12 -12.04
N VAL A 348 2.05 16.91 -12.34
CA VAL A 348 2.59 15.65 -11.83
C VAL A 348 3.51 15.04 -12.88
N TYR A 349 4.74 14.75 -12.49
CA TYR A 349 5.76 14.13 -13.32
C TYR A 349 6.26 12.85 -12.63
N ILE A 350 6.41 11.78 -13.40
CA ILE A 350 6.90 10.49 -12.92
C ILE A 350 8.04 9.97 -13.79
N ASP A 351 8.75 8.99 -13.26
CA ASP A 351 9.48 8.05 -14.07
C ASP A 351 8.56 6.87 -14.42
N ASN A 352 8.42 6.55 -15.69
CA ASN A 352 7.62 5.40 -16.11
C ASN A 352 8.44 4.12 -16.31
N ASN A 353 9.78 4.22 -16.22
CA ASN A 353 10.69 3.08 -16.31
C ASN A 353 11.25 2.73 -14.94
N ILE A 354 10.83 1.60 -14.41
CA ILE A 354 11.33 1.06 -13.14
C ILE A 354 12.48 0.10 -13.47
N ASP A 355 13.66 0.63 -13.69
CA ASP A 355 14.87 -0.09 -14.12
C ASP A 355 16.07 0.13 -13.18
N GLY A 356 15.86 0.87 -12.09
CA GLY A 356 16.86 1.12 -11.06
C GLY A 356 17.80 2.29 -11.33
N HIS A 357 17.59 3.06 -12.40
CA HIS A 357 18.35 4.30 -12.59
C HIS A 357 18.03 5.33 -11.49
N THR A 358 18.89 6.32 -11.34
CA THR A 358 18.71 7.38 -10.35
C THR A 358 17.72 8.43 -10.86
N PHE A 359 16.64 8.63 -10.09
CA PHE A 359 15.68 9.69 -10.35
C PHE A 359 16.21 11.04 -9.85
N ASP A 360 16.41 12.00 -10.76
CA ASP A 360 16.84 13.35 -10.39
C ASP A 360 15.63 14.17 -9.91
N VAL A 361 15.58 14.43 -8.61
CA VAL A 361 14.48 15.20 -7.98
C VAL A 361 14.63 16.72 -8.14
N SER A 362 15.69 17.23 -8.78
CA SER A 362 15.93 18.65 -8.96
C SER A 362 15.29 19.24 -10.24
N THR A 363 14.82 18.39 -11.15
CA THR A 363 14.28 18.80 -12.44
C THR A 363 13.15 17.86 -12.91
N VAL A 364 12.24 18.40 -13.70
CA VAL A 364 11.22 17.62 -14.43
C VAL A 364 11.67 17.21 -15.84
N ASN A 365 12.86 17.65 -16.28
CA ASN A 365 13.38 17.30 -17.60
C ASN A 365 13.57 15.77 -17.73
N GLY A 366 13.14 15.21 -18.85
CA GLY A 366 13.24 13.79 -19.11
C GLY A 366 12.19 12.92 -18.38
N LYS A 367 11.27 13.55 -17.63
CA LYS A 367 10.21 12.85 -16.90
C LYS A 367 8.88 12.89 -17.64
N MET A 368 8.06 11.91 -17.44
CA MET A 368 6.73 11.81 -18.04
C MET A 368 5.74 12.70 -17.28
N PHE A 369 5.12 13.65 -17.97
CA PHE A 369 3.98 14.40 -17.46
C PHE A 369 2.73 13.50 -17.51
N VAL A 370 2.04 13.34 -16.38
CA VAL A 370 0.86 12.46 -16.29
C VAL A 370 -0.44 13.21 -16.00
N GLY A 371 -0.37 14.50 -15.67
CA GLY A 371 -1.55 15.31 -15.46
C GLY A 371 -1.33 16.41 -14.43
N THR A 372 -2.43 17.05 -14.03
CA THR A 372 -2.39 18.21 -13.14
C THR A 372 -3.43 18.04 -12.02
N THR A 373 -3.03 18.32 -10.79
CA THR A 373 -3.96 18.33 -9.64
C THR A 373 -4.86 19.58 -9.69
N PRO A 374 -6.05 19.55 -9.09
CA PRO A 374 -6.90 20.73 -8.98
C PRO A 374 -6.20 21.89 -8.26
N PRO A 375 -6.38 23.13 -8.73
CA PRO A 375 -5.87 24.32 -8.05
C PRO A 375 -6.64 24.58 -6.75
N LYS A 376 -6.00 25.29 -5.81
CA LYS A 376 -6.63 25.73 -4.57
C LYS A 376 -6.18 27.17 -4.25
N ALA A 377 -7.14 28.05 -3.98
CA ALA A 377 -6.87 29.47 -3.78
C ALA A 377 -5.92 29.73 -2.59
N GLU A 378 -6.09 28.95 -1.51
CA GLU A 378 -5.29 29.01 -0.29
C GLU A 378 -4.74 27.65 0.08
N ALA A 379 -3.60 27.62 0.75
CA ALA A 379 -2.99 26.37 1.24
C ALA A 379 -3.93 25.63 2.19
N GLY A 380 -3.97 24.31 2.08
CA GLY A 380 -4.77 23.49 2.99
C GLY A 380 -5.21 22.15 2.43
N TRP A 381 -5.89 21.40 3.28
CA TRP A 381 -6.45 20.09 2.99
C TRP A 381 -7.75 20.18 2.22
N ILE A 382 -8.00 19.20 1.36
CA ILE A 382 -9.26 19.05 0.62
C ILE A 382 -9.46 17.55 0.30
N GLY A 383 -10.68 17.05 0.50
CA GLY A 383 -11.01 15.64 0.26
C GLY A 383 -10.92 15.26 -1.21
N ILE A 384 -10.41 14.06 -1.48
CA ILE A 384 -10.22 13.51 -2.83
C ILE A 384 -11.51 12.86 -3.31
N LYS A 385 -12.05 13.39 -4.41
CA LYS A 385 -13.29 12.91 -5.03
C LYS A 385 -13.00 11.89 -6.15
N LYS A 386 -12.02 12.20 -7.02
CA LYS A 386 -11.62 11.35 -8.16
C LYS A 386 -10.12 11.31 -8.28
N LEU A 387 -9.59 10.14 -8.63
CA LEU A 387 -8.15 9.91 -8.86
C LEU A 387 -7.83 9.74 -10.34
N HIS A 388 -6.63 10.17 -10.71
CA HIS A 388 -5.92 9.63 -11.85
C HIS A 388 -5.38 8.24 -11.46
N LEU A 389 -5.80 7.20 -12.18
CA LEU A 389 -5.40 5.80 -11.91
C LEU A 389 -4.32 5.30 -12.88
N GLY A 390 -4.06 6.07 -13.95
CA GLY A 390 -3.10 5.72 -14.98
C GLY A 390 -1.65 5.72 -14.49
N ASN A 391 -0.80 4.95 -15.14
CA ASN A 391 0.64 4.84 -14.86
C ASN A 391 0.97 4.47 -13.40
N LEU A 392 0.01 3.87 -12.69
CA LEU A 392 0.12 3.55 -11.25
C LEU A 392 0.54 4.77 -10.42
N CYS A 393 -0.02 5.94 -10.76
CA CYS A 393 0.28 7.22 -10.13
C CYS A 393 -1.00 7.86 -9.58
N ASN A 394 -1.42 7.45 -8.40
CA ASN A 394 -2.64 7.91 -7.76
C ASN A 394 -2.54 9.37 -7.31
N PHE A 395 -3.01 10.33 -8.12
CA PHE A 395 -3.11 11.73 -7.71
C PHE A 395 -4.54 12.27 -7.94
N PRO A 396 -4.99 13.30 -7.20
CA PRO A 396 -6.35 13.81 -7.30
C PRO A 396 -6.61 14.51 -8.64
N LEU A 397 -7.69 14.12 -9.32
CA LEU A 397 -8.26 14.80 -10.50
C LEU A 397 -9.43 15.70 -10.11
N GLU A 398 -10.23 15.29 -9.14
CA GLU A 398 -11.31 16.08 -8.57
C GLU A 398 -11.24 16.04 -7.06
N VAL A 399 -11.58 17.16 -6.43
CA VAL A 399 -11.53 17.36 -4.99
C VAL A 399 -12.86 17.96 -4.50
N GLY A 400 -13.05 18.10 -3.19
CA GLY A 400 -14.25 18.73 -2.61
C GLY A 400 -15.17 17.74 -1.93
N THR A 401 -14.65 16.60 -1.47
CA THR A 401 -15.39 15.65 -0.64
C THR A 401 -15.05 15.80 0.83
N THR A 402 -15.82 15.12 1.67
CA THR A 402 -15.52 14.88 3.08
C THR A 402 -14.74 13.55 3.22
N ALA A 403 -14.23 13.24 4.39
CA ALA A 403 -13.56 11.97 4.64
C ALA A 403 -14.50 10.73 4.63
N THR A 404 -15.82 10.93 4.49
CA THR A 404 -16.80 9.84 4.36
C THR A 404 -17.26 9.63 2.92
N THR A 405 -16.76 10.42 1.97
CA THR A 405 -17.18 10.38 0.58
C THR A 405 -15.96 10.37 -0.35
N GLY A 406 -16.15 9.87 -1.55
CA GLY A 406 -15.06 9.70 -2.51
C GLY A 406 -14.05 8.65 -2.03
N TYR A 407 -12.80 9.04 -1.81
CA TYR A 407 -11.75 8.15 -1.30
C TYR A 407 -11.57 8.19 0.22
N GLY A 408 -12.24 9.13 0.91
CA GLY A 408 -12.07 9.32 2.35
C GLY A 408 -10.72 9.93 2.75
N ASP A 409 -9.78 10.03 1.84
CA ASP A 409 -8.44 10.59 2.03
C ASP A 409 -8.36 12.03 1.52
N SER A 410 -7.32 12.76 1.88
CA SER A 410 -7.18 14.18 1.52
C SER A 410 -5.90 14.47 0.76
N TYR A 411 -5.99 15.55 -0.02
CA TYR A 411 -4.90 16.21 -0.72
C TYR A 411 -4.57 17.54 -0.03
N TYR A 412 -3.29 17.75 0.28
CA TYR A 412 -2.79 19.05 0.70
C TYR A 412 -2.19 19.80 -0.48
N ASN A 413 -2.81 20.91 -0.86
CA ASN A 413 -2.27 21.83 -1.84
C ASN A 413 -1.60 22.99 -1.11
N PRO A 414 -0.30 23.30 -1.37
CA PRO A 414 0.42 24.41 -0.73
C PRO A 414 0.00 25.79 -1.26
N ALA A 415 -0.85 25.86 -2.28
CA ALA A 415 -1.20 27.08 -3.02
C ALA A 415 0.03 27.86 -3.53
N ALA A 416 1.14 27.20 -3.72
CA ALA A 416 2.36 27.78 -4.25
C ALA A 416 2.24 27.96 -5.78
N THR A 417 2.85 29.03 -6.29
CA THR A 417 2.79 29.41 -7.71
C THR A 417 4.05 29.02 -8.49
N SER A 418 5.02 28.38 -7.82
CA SER A 418 6.26 27.90 -8.44
C SER A 418 6.99 26.92 -7.53
N GLY A 419 8.01 26.25 -8.09
CA GLY A 419 8.91 25.34 -7.40
C GLY A 419 8.48 23.88 -7.48
N LEU A 420 9.44 22.98 -7.23
CA LEU A 420 9.23 21.55 -7.19
C LEU A 420 8.85 21.06 -5.80
N ARG A 421 8.02 20.03 -5.74
CA ARG A 421 7.59 19.33 -4.53
C ARG A 421 7.73 17.83 -4.74
N GLY A 422 7.95 17.10 -3.66
CA GLY A 422 7.85 15.64 -3.62
C GLY A 422 6.43 15.21 -3.29
N ALA A 423 6.01 14.06 -3.82
CA ALA A 423 4.73 13.46 -3.50
C ALA A 423 4.81 12.72 -2.15
N SER A 424 4.35 13.36 -1.06
CA SER A 424 4.29 12.69 0.25
C SER A 424 3.02 11.88 0.38
N ARG A 425 3.16 10.59 0.73
CA ARG A 425 2.10 9.60 0.84
C ARG A 425 1.88 9.10 2.27
N LEU A 426 0.82 8.34 2.47
CA LEU A 426 0.46 7.56 3.65
C LEU A 426 0.05 8.39 4.87
N GLY A 427 0.49 9.64 4.95
CA GLY A 427 0.23 10.53 6.07
C GLY A 427 1.00 10.18 7.33
N ALA A 428 1.38 11.19 8.10
CA ALA A 428 1.99 11.02 9.42
C ALA A 428 0.92 10.92 10.52
N ALA A 429 1.30 10.51 11.72
CA ALA A 429 0.40 10.28 12.85
C ALA A 429 -0.47 11.49 13.21
N ASN A 430 0.02 12.72 12.99
CA ASN A 430 -0.72 13.96 13.24
C ASN A 430 -1.66 14.37 12.11
N HIS A 431 -1.76 13.62 11.02
CA HIS A 431 -2.65 13.96 9.91
C HIS A 431 -4.09 13.47 10.12
N GLY A 432 -4.34 12.75 11.23
CA GLY A 432 -5.70 12.39 11.65
C GLY A 432 -6.52 11.79 10.52
N VAL A 433 -7.67 12.39 10.27
CA VAL A 433 -8.65 11.98 9.25
C VAL A 433 -8.18 12.17 7.81
N TYR A 434 -7.12 12.91 7.55
CA TYR A 434 -6.64 13.19 6.19
C TYR A 434 -5.80 12.06 5.60
N ALA A 435 -5.20 11.22 6.46
CA ALA A 435 -4.28 10.15 6.06
C ALA A 435 -4.99 8.92 5.48
N GLY A 436 -4.32 8.20 4.59
CA GLY A 436 -4.81 6.94 4.02
C GLY A 436 -4.02 6.51 2.79
N SER A 437 -4.52 5.53 2.05
CA SER A 437 -3.78 4.89 0.95
C SER A 437 -3.57 5.78 -0.28
N VAL A 438 -4.42 6.79 -0.47
CA VAL A 438 -4.33 7.74 -1.60
C VAL A 438 -4.07 9.17 -1.13
N TYR A 439 -3.79 9.35 0.16
CA TYR A 439 -3.31 10.62 0.70
C TYR A 439 -2.17 11.18 -0.15
N LEU A 440 -2.23 12.49 -0.40
CA LEU A 440 -1.17 13.21 -1.08
C LEU A 440 -0.92 14.54 -0.37
N ASN A 441 0.35 14.80 0.01
CA ASN A 441 0.76 16.12 0.43
C ASN A 441 1.81 16.66 -0.55
N GLY A 442 1.43 17.71 -1.28
CA GLY A 442 2.26 18.41 -2.26
C GLY A 442 3.00 19.62 -1.69
N GLY A 443 3.13 19.75 -0.36
CA GLY A 443 3.75 20.92 0.28
C GLY A 443 5.25 20.82 0.50
N TYR A 444 5.84 19.62 0.49
CA TYR A 444 7.23 19.41 0.86
C TYR A 444 8.17 19.43 -0.35
N ALA A 445 9.36 20.01 -0.19
CA ALA A 445 10.42 19.87 -1.19
C ALA A 445 10.84 18.38 -1.32
N PRO A 446 11.30 17.93 -2.51
CA PRO A 446 11.69 16.52 -2.70
C PRO A 446 12.85 16.08 -1.79
N SER A 447 13.71 17.03 -1.38
CA SER A 447 14.86 16.79 -0.50
C SER A 447 14.54 16.97 1.00
N TYR A 448 13.28 17.13 1.37
CA TYR A 448 12.93 17.31 2.78
C TYR A 448 13.27 16.06 3.60
N ALA A 449 13.87 16.32 4.78
CA ALA A 449 14.20 15.32 5.79
C ALA A 449 13.61 15.79 7.12
N LEU A 450 12.57 15.13 7.58
CA LEU A 450 11.87 15.45 8.82
C LEU A 450 11.72 14.22 9.70
N ALA A 451 11.65 14.44 10.99
CA ALA A 451 11.57 13.39 11.98
C ALA A 451 10.30 12.53 11.86
N TYR A 452 9.24 13.04 11.26
CA TYR A 452 8.00 12.31 10.98
C TYR A 452 7.86 11.79 9.55
N PHE A 453 8.96 11.81 8.77
CA PHE A 453 9.06 11.07 7.52
C PHE A 453 9.90 9.82 7.70
N GLY A 454 9.29 8.69 7.35
CA GLY A 454 9.93 7.39 7.28
C GLY A 454 10.28 7.01 5.85
N VAL A 455 10.89 5.87 5.73
CA VAL A 455 11.26 5.29 4.46
C VAL A 455 10.92 3.80 4.45
N ALA A 456 10.36 3.30 3.35
CA ALA A 456 10.16 1.89 3.07
C ALA A 456 11.19 1.42 2.05
N LEU A 457 11.78 0.25 2.26
CA LEU A 457 12.61 -0.42 1.26
C LEU A 457 11.68 -1.22 0.35
N CYS A 458 11.71 -0.93 -0.95
CA CYS A 458 10.92 -1.60 -1.98
C CYS A 458 11.82 -2.36 -2.95
N GLU A 459 11.30 -3.40 -3.59
CA GLU A 459 12.05 -4.23 -4.52
C GLU A 459 11.14 -4.78 -5.62
N PHE A 460 11.69 -4.93 -6.83
CA PHE A 460 11.07 -5.63 -7.95
C PHE A 460 12.03 -6.69 -8.52
N MET A 461 11.47 -7.79 -9.02
CA MET A 461 12.28 -8.88 -9.59
C MET A 461 12.79 -8.59 -11.00
N GLU A 462 12.18 -7.68 -11.73
CA GLU A 462 12.57 -7.30 -13.09
C GLU A 462 12.28 -5.81 -13.34
N ALA A 463 13.00 -5.21 -14.28
CA ALA A 463 12.70 -3.88 -14.79
C ALA A 463 11.40 -3.90 -15.62
N PHE A 464 10.61 -2.84 -15.55
CA PHE A 464 9.35 -2.74 -16.27
C PHE A 464 8.96 -1.28 -16.55
N SER A 465 8.00 -1.09 -17.46
CA SER A 465 7.36 0.20 -17.68
C SER A 465 6.00 0.25 -16.96
N THR A 466 5.64 1.43 -16.48
CA THR A 466 4.30 1.70 -15.93
C THR A 466 3.29 2.13 -17.00
N GLU A 467 3.61 1.98 -18.29
CA GLU A 467 2.67 2.17 -19.37
C GLU A 467 1.73 0.97 -19.50
N ALA A 468 0.47 1.26 -19.81
CA ALA A 468 -0.51 0.22 -20.03
C ALA A 468 -0.39 -0.39 -21.44
N SER A 469 -0.66 -1.67 -21.54
CA SER A 469 -0.76 -2.38 -22.83
C SER A 469 -2.11 -3.07 -22.98
N LEU A 470 -2.64 -3.08 -24.22
CA LEU A 470 -3.86 -3.82 -24.53
C LEU A 470 -3.54 -5.32 -24.53
N ALA A 471 -4.34 -6.11 -23.82
CA ALA A 471 -4.27 -7.56 -23.94
C ALA A 471 -4.82 -8.01 -25.30
N SER A 472 -4.00 -8.71 -26.06
CA SER A 472 -4.38 -9.34 -27.34
C SER A 472 -5.32 -10.53 -27.13
#